data_8dddf1d69a00d238a0a855ab6b429bc7
#
_entry.id   8dddf1d69a00d238a0a855ab6b429bc7
#
_cell.length_a   1.000
_cell.length_b   1.000
_cell.length_c   1.000
_cell.angle_alpha   90.00
_cell.angle_beta   90.00
_cell.angle_gamma   90.00
#
_symmetry.space_group_name_H-M   'P 1'
#
loop_
_entity.id
_entity.type
_entity.pdbx_description
1 polymer ?
#
loop_
_entity_poly.entity_id
_entity_poly.type
_entity_poly.pdbx_seq_one_letter_code
_entity_poly.pdbx_strand_id
1 'polypeptide(L)'
;QPQLVINAVTLKYTISAFNEVLPVLPDDCIISDISSVKTNLKEFYEQSGHPYVSTHPMFGPTFANLGQLSEENAIIISEGDYMGRIFFKDLYARLGLNIYEYTFEEHDKTVAYSLSTPFVSTFVFSAVMKHQDAPGTTFKRHLRIAKGVLNEDDYLLQEILFNPYTSGQVAQI
;
A
#
# COMPACT_ATOMS: atom_id res chain seq x y z
N GLN A 1 15.98 -23.17 7.64
CA GLN A 1 14.58 -22.95 7.25
C GLN A 1 14.18 -21.52 7.66
N PRO A 2 13.43 -20.78 6.85
CA PRO A 2 13.02 -19.43 7.19
C PRO A 2 11.97 -19.46 8.31
N GLN A 3 12.06 -18.47 9.22
CA GLN A 3 11.04 -18.21 10.25
C GLN A 3 10.04 -17.14 9.80
N LEU A 4 10.45 -16.29 8.85
CA LEU A 4 9.64 -15.24 8.27
C LEU A 4 9.98 -15.12 6.77
N VAL A 5 8.95 -15.04 5.94
CA VAL A 5 9.06 -14.71 4.51
C VAL A 5 8.30 -13.43 4.23
N ILE A 6 8.97 -12.46 3.62
CA ILE A 6 8.38 -11.17 3.26
C ILE A 6 8.17 -11.13 1.75
N ASN A 7 6.93 -11.04 1.32
CA ASN A 7 6.56 -10.86 -0.07
C ASN A 7 6.59 -9.38 -0.42
N ALA A 8 7.53 -9.01 -1.27
CA ALA A 8 7.73 -7.63 -1.75
C ALA A 8 7.65 -7.56 -3.29
N VAL A 9 6.92 -8.46 -3.91
CA VAL A 9 6.68 -8.42 -5.37
C VAL A 9 5.65 -7.33 -5.70
N THR A 10 5.53 -6.99 -6.98
CA THR A 10 4.48 -6.07 -7.43
C THR A 10 3.09 -6.61 -7.10
N LEU A 11 2.16 -5.75 -6.75
CA LEU A 11 0.84 -6.07 -6.20
C LEU A 11 0.12 -7.19 -6.97
N LYS A 12 0.14 -7.12 -8.30
CA LYS A 12 -0.47 -8.11 -9.20
C LYS A 12 -0.04 -9.56 -8.92
N TYR A 13 1.18 -9.76 -8.47
CA TYR A 13 1.77 -11.09 -8.28
C TYR A 13 1.82 -11.55 -6.83
N THR A 14 1.28 -10.77 -5.88
CA THR A 14 1.39 -11.05 -4.44
C THR A 14 0.86 -12.45 -4.10
N ILE A 15 -0.37 -12.77 -4.48
CA ILE A 15 -0.98 -14.07 -4.17
C ILE A 15 -0.31 -15.20 -4.95
N SER A 16 0.02 -15.01 -6.23
CA SER A 16 0.69 -16.06 -7.03
C SER A 16 2.08 -16.39 -6.49
N ALA A 17 2.85 -15.39 -6.06
CA ALA A 17 4.16 -15.62 -5.45
C ALA A 17 4.06 -16.38 -4.12
N PHE A 18 3.06 -16.10 -3.30
CA PHE A 18 2.79 -16.92 -2.11
C PHE A 18 2.47 -18.36 -2.47
N ASN A 19 1.57 -18.60 -3.43
CA ASN A 19 1.19 -19.94 -3.86
C ASN A 19 2.38 -20.77 -4.37
N GLU A 20 3.40 -20.13 -4.95
CA GLU A 20 4.63 -20.80 -5.38
C GLU A 20 5.53 -21.22 -4.21
N VAL A 21 5.59 -20.41 -3.14
CA VAL A 21 6.53 -20.67 -2.05
C VAL A 21 5.91 -21.45 -0.87
N LEU A 22 4.61 -21.33 -0.63
CA LEU A 22 3.93 -22.00 0.48
C LEU A 22 4.22 -23.50 0.57
N PRO A 23 4.22 -24.29 -0.56
CA PRO A 23 4.45 -25.73 -0.48
C PRO A 23 5.83 -26.16 0.04
N VAL A 24 6.78 -25.23 0.10
CA VAL A 24 8.16 -25.51 0.52
C VAL A 24 8.54 -24.83 1.84
N LEU A 25 7.63 -24.04 2.43
CA LEU A 25 7.85 -23.40 3.71
C LEU A 25 7.51 -24.33 4.88
N PRO A 26 8.20 -24.16 6.02
CA PRO A 26 7.77 -24.78 7.28
C PRO A 26 6.37 -24.31 7.68
N ASP A 27 5.57 -25.16 8.29
CA ASP A 27 4.19 -24.83 8.71
C ASP A 27 4.13 -23.68 9.73
N ASP A 28 5.20 -23.49 10.51
CA ASP A 28 5.35 -22.42 11.50
C ASP A 28 6.00 -21.15 10.94
N CYS A 29 6.34 -21.13 9.65
CA CYS A 29 6.90 -19.96 8.99
C CYS A 29 5.85 -18.85 8.89
N ILE A 30 6.15 -17.67 9.44
CA ILE A 30 5.30 -16.50 9.30
C ILE A 30 5.41 -15.98 7.87
N ILE A 31 4.29 -15.82 7.20
CA ILE A 31 4.25 -15.19 5.88
C ILE A 31 3.80 -13.74 5.98
N SER A 32 4.40 -12.86 5.20
CA SER A 32 4.13 -11.42 5.26
C SER A 32 4.13 -10.76 3.90
N ASP A 33 3.33 -9.70 3.75
CA ASP A 33 3.38 -8.78 2.63
C ASP A 33 3.63 -7.33 3.07
N ILE A 34 4.03 -6.51 2.12
CA ILE A 34 4.16 -5.04 2.26
C ILE A 34 3.29 -4.29 1.25
N SER A 35 2.22 -4.92 0.76
CA SER A 35 1.36 -4.42 -0.31
C SER A 35 0.58 -3.19 0.11
N SER A 36 0.42 -2.25 -0.82
CA SER A 36 -0.36 -1.02 -0.62
C SER A 36 -1.87 -1.22 -0.64
N VAL A 37 -2.36 -2.32 -1.19
CA VAL A 37 -3.78 -2.70 -1.25
C VAL A 37 -3.93 -4.10 -0.69
N LYS A 38 -5.01 -4.35 0.07
CA LYS A 38 -5.24 -5.62 0.77
C LYS A 38 -6.37 -6.46 0.20
N THR A 39 -6.84 -6.13 -1.00
CA THR A 39 -7.90 -6.88 -1.69
C THR A 39 -7.58 -8.37 -1.75
N ASN A 40 -8.48 -9.21 -1.26
CA ASN A 40 -8.37 -10.67 -1.18
C ASN A 40 -7.23 -11.22 -0.31
N LEU A 41 -6.41 -10.37 0.32
CA LEU A 41 -5.31 -10.85 1.16
C LEU A 41 -5.78 -11.43 2.48
N LYS A 42 -6.86 -10.89 3.07
CA LYS A 42 -7.43 -11.43 4.31
C LYS A 42 -7.87 -12.88 4.10
N GLU A 43 -8.70 -13.13 3.11
CA GLU A 43 -9.22 -14.45 2.78
C GLU A 43 -8.07 -15.42 2.41
N PHE A 44 -7.09 -14.92 1.66
CA PHE A 44 -5.90 -15.72 1.33
C PHE A 44 -5.16 -16.15 2.59
N TYR A 45 -4.87 -15.24 3.51
CA TYR A 45 -4.17 -15.55 4.75
C TYR A 45 -4.93 -16.53 5.64
N GLU A 46 -6.24 -16.34 5.80
CA GLU A 46 -7.10 -17.24 6.57
C GLU A 46 -7.13 -18.67 6.00
N GLN A 47 -6.93 -18.82 4.69
CA GLN A 47 -6.90 -20.12 3.99
C GLN A 47 -5.51 -20.72 3.86
N SER A 48 -4.45 -19.94 4.05
CA SER A 48 -3.06 -20.38 3.82
C SER A 48 -2.58 -21.46 4.79
N GLY A 49 -3.18 -21.54 5.99
CA GLY A 49 -2.73 -22.42 7.07
C GLY A 49 -1.45 -21.99 7.78
N HIS A 50 -0.84 -20.87 7.38
CA HIS A 50 0.37 -20.31 8.00
C HIS A 50 0.04 -19.16 8.94
N PRO A 51 0.85 -18.93 10.00
CA PRO A 51 0.83 -17.66 10.71
C PRO A 51 1.20 -16.53 9.75
N TYR A 52 0.55 -15.37 9.86
CA TYR A 52 0.78 -14.28 8.93
C TYR A 52 0.84 -12.92 9.61
N VAL A 53 1.49 -11.96 8.96
CA VAL A 53 1.41 -10.55 9.29
C VAL A 53 1.40 -9.73 8.00
N SER A 54 0.41 -8.87 7.86
CA SER A 54 0.28 -7.97 6.70
C SER A 54 0.67 -6.56 7.12
N THR A 55 1.45 -5.87 6.29
CA THR A 55 1.90 -4.49 6.58
C THR A 55 1.84 -3.61 5.34
N HIS A 56 1.79 -2.31 5.55
CA HIS A 56 1.84 -1.32 4.48
C HIS A 56 2.71 -0.13 4.87
N PRO A 57 3.97 -0.06 4.42
CA PRO A 57 4.73 1.18 4.42
C PRO A 57 4.04 2.19 3.50
N MET A 58 3.48 3.29 4.09
CA MET A 58 2.62 4.25 3.40
C MET A 58 3.41 5.25 2.55
N PHE A 59 4.50 4.81 1.93
CA PHE A 59 5.36 5.65 1.08
C PHE A 59 5.93 4.85 -0.08
N GLY A 60 6.09 5.54 -1.20
CA GLY A 60 6.71 4.97 -2.40
C GLY A 60 8.05 5.63 -2.70
N PRO A 61 8.89 5.01 -3.53
CA PRO A 61 10.24 5.50 -3.85
C PRO A 61 10.24 6.84 -4.58
N THR A 62 9.13 7.23 -5.19
CA THR A 62 9.03 8.44 -6.03
C THR A 62 9.08 9.74 -5.22
N PHE A 63 8.48 9.76 -4.03
CA PHE A 63 8.31 10.97 -3.23
C PHE A 63 8.93 10.88 -1.84
N ALA A 64 9.18 9.68 -1.32
CA ALA A 64 9.76 9.50 0.00
C ALA A 64 11.20 9.98 0.06
N ASN A 65 11.55 10.66 1.14
CA ASN A 65 12.95 10.92 1.47
C ASN A 65 13.49 9.75 2.29
N LEU A 66 14.11 8.79 1.62
CA LEU A 66 14.67 7.60 2.27
C LEU A 66 15.77 7.90 3.31
N GLY A 67 16.33 9.09 3.29
CA GLY A 67 17.27 9.56 4.31
C GLY A 67 16.61 10.11 5.58
N GLN A 68 15.29 10.33 5.56
CA GLN A 68 14.52 10.87 6.68
C GLN A 68 13.09 10.32 6.66
N LEU A 69 12.91 9.16 7.29
CA LEU A 69 11.62 8.46 7.31
C LEU A 69 10.73 8.87 8.50
N SER A 70 11.14 9.82 9.34
CA SER A 70 10.38 10.24 10.53
C SER A 70 9.04 10.94 10.22
N GLU A 71 8.83 11.38 8.99
CA GLU A 71 7.57 11.95 8.52
C GLU A 71 6.67 10.90 7.84
N GLU A 72 7.21 9.70 7.61
CA GLU A 72 6.51 8.63 6.90
C GLU A 72 5.78 7.70 7.88
N ASN A 73 4.75 7.05 7.38
CA ASN A 73 3.89 6.18 8.16
C ASN A 73 4.00 4.72 7.70
N ALA A 74 3.75 3.79 8.62
CA ALA A 74 3.55 2.38 8.31
C ALA A 74 2.32 1.83 9.04
N ILE A 75 1.52 1.03 8.36
CA ILE A 75 0.39 0.31 8.96
C ILE A 75 0.79 -1.14 9.15
N ILE A 76 0.46 -1.69 10.31
CA ILE A 76 0.54 -3.12 10.62
C ILE A 76 -0.87 -3.61 10.85
N ILE A 77 -1.27 -4.68 10.15
CA ILE A 77 -2.60 -5.25 10.31
C ILE A 77 -2.67 -5.99 11.67
N SER A 78 -3.65 -5.60 12.48
CA SER A 78 -3.81 -6.07 13.87
C SER A 78 -4.32 -7.51 13.99
N GLU A 79 -4.92 -8.03 12.91
CA GLU A 79 -5.48 -9.38 12.82
C GLU A 79 -4.41 -10.46 12.61
N GLY A 80 -3.15 -10.09 12.39
CA GLY A 80 -2.05 -11.01 12.13
C GLY A 80 -1.41 -11.62 13.38
N ASP A 81 -0.43 -12.50 13.13
CA ASP A 81 0.37 -13.17 14.15
C ASP A 81 1.07 -12.18 15.09
N TYR A 82 1.10 -12.51 16.39
CA TYR A 82 1.67 -11.64 17.40
C TYR A 82 3.18 -11.41 17.22
N MET A 83 3.94 -12.47 16.95
CA MET A 83 5.41 -12.37 16.80
C MET A 83 5.78 -11.62 15.52
N GLY A 84 5.05 -11.87 14.44
CA GLY A 84 5.18 -11.12 13.19
C GLY A 84 4.92 -9.63 13.39
N ARG A 85 3.87 -9.25 14.11
CA ARG A 85 3.58 -7.85 14.43
C ARG A 85 4.68 -7.20 15.27
N ILE A 86 5.20 -7.89 16.29
CA ILE A 86 6.32 -7.39 17.11
C ILE A 86 7.57 -7.17 16.23
N PHE A 87 7.88 -8.12 15.34
CA PHE A 87 9.00 -7.96 14.41
C PHE A 87 8.88 -6.68 13.57
N PHE A 88 7.73 -6.45 12.94
CA PHE A 88 7.55 -5.26 12.11
C PHE A 88 7.48 -3.97 12.91
N LYS A 89 6.92 -3.99 14.13
CA LYS A 89 6.99 -2.84 15.04
C LYS A 89 8.42 -2.44 15.34
N ASP A 90 9.27 -3.40 15.71
CA ASP A 90 10.69 -3.13 16.00
C ASP A 90 11.42 -2.64 14.73
N LEU A 91 11.20 -3.30 13.58
CA LEU A 91 11.81 -2.91 12.31
C LEU A 91 11.43 -1.47 11.93
N TYR A 92 10.14 -1.14 11.93
CA TYR A 92 9.67 0.19 11.54
C TYR A 92 10.04 1.28 12.54
N ALA A 93 10.08 0.97 13.84
CA ALA A 93 10.57 1.88 14.87
C ALA A 93 12.06 2.21 14.67
N ARG A 94 12.89 1.22 14.33
CA ARG A 94 14.31 1.44 14.02
C ARG A 94 14.52 2.28 12.75
N LEU A 95 13.60 2.19 11.80
CA LEU A 95 13.59 3.03 10.61
C LEU A 95 13.06 4.45 10.88
N GLY A 96 12.52 4.70 12.08
CA GLY A 96 11.98 6.00 12.48
C GLY A 96 10.58 6.29 11.95
N LEU A 97 9.84 5.27 11.45
CA LEU A 97 8.49 5.42 10.93
C LEU A 97 7.46 5.66 12.06
N ASN A 98 6.40 6.39 11.74
CA ASN A 98 5.20 6.45 12.58
C ASN A 98 4.38 5.18 12.35
N ILE A 99 4.08 4.42 13.41
CA ILE A 99 3.45 3.09 13.30
C ILE A 99 1.99 3.18 13.73
N TYR A 100 1.10 2.64 12.89
CA TYR A 100 -0.33 2.51 13.14
C TYR A 100 -0.76 1.06 13.05
N GLU A 101 -1.70 0.64 13.90
CA GLU A 101 -2.30 -0.69 13.86
C GLU A 101 -3.76 -0.55 13.42
N TYR A 102 -4.12 -1.19 12.31
CA TYR A 102 -5.46 -1.19 11.75
C TYR A 102 -5.91 -2.64 11.47
N THR A 103 -7.20 -2.88 11.48
CA THR A 103 -7.78 -4.06 10.85
C THR A 103 -7.66 -3.95 9.33
N PHE A 104 -7.87 -5.05 8.59
CA PHE A 104 -7.95 -5.00 7.13
C PHE A 104 -9.00 -4.00 6.65
N GLU A 105 -10.16 -3.98 7.31
CA GLU A 105 -11.24 -3.05 6.94
C GLU A 105 -10.87 -1.58 7.17
N GLU A 106 -10.26 -1.25 8.32
CA GLU A 106 -9.80 0.11 8.61
C GLU A 106 -8.70 0.55 7.65
N HIS A 107 -7.79 -0.36 7.29
CA HIS A 107 -6.76 -0.11 6.28
C HIS A 107 -7.41 0.25 4.94
N ASP A 108 -8.34 -0.56 4.43
CA ASP A 108 -8.96 -0.35 3.12
C ASP A 108 -9.81 0.93 3.07
N LYS A 109 -10.49 1.27 4.17
CA LYS A 109 -11.18 2.57 4.32
C LYS A 109 -10.20 3.74 4.27
N THR A 110 -9.04 3.60 4.95
CA THR A 110 -7.99 4.63 4.95
C THR A 110 -7.39 4.82 3.56
N VAL A 111 -7.10 3.73 2.86
CA VAL A 111 -6.59 3.76 1.49
C VAL A 111 -7.61 4.38 0.53
N ALA A 112 -8.88 4.01 0.64
CA ALA A 112 -9.94 4.60 -0.17
C ALA A 112 -10.03 6.13 0.01
N TYR A 113 -9.83 6.65 1.20
CA TYR A 113 -9.81 8.09 1.45
C TYR A 113 -8.49 8.74 0.99
N SER A 114 -7.35 8.22 1.47
CA SER A 114 -6.06 8.88 1.35
C SER A 114 -5.39 8.73 -0.01
N LEU A 115 -5.75 7.70 -0.80
CA LEU A 115 -5.23 7.49 -2.14
C LEU A 115 -6.27 7.78 -3.23
N SER A 116 -7.49 7.25 -3.11
CA SER A 116 -8.48 7.40 -4.18
C SER A 116 -8.90 8.85 -4.39
N THR A 117 -9.09 9.62 -3.32
CA THR A 117 -9.45 11.05 -3.43
C THR A 117 -8.37 11.87 -4.14
N PRO A 118 -7.07 11.81 -3.75
CA PRO A 118 -6.00 12.48 -4.51
C PRO A 118 -5.87 11.98 -5.95
N PHE A 119 -6.02 10.68 -6.20
CA PHE A 119 -5.90 10.12 -7.56
C PHE A 119 -7.01 10.63 -8.47
N VAL A 120 -8.28 10.56 -8.03
CA VAL A 120 -9.41 11.05 -8.82
C VAL A 120 -9.28 12.55 -9.09
N SER A 121 -8.93 13.37 -8.10
CA SER A 121 -8.71 14.80 -8.31
C SER A 121 -7.58 15.08 -9.31
N THR A 122 -6.53 14.26 -9.29
CA THR A 122 -5.40 14.33 -10.22
C THR A 122 -5.82 13.92 -11.64
N PHE A 123 -6.66 12.90 -11.80
CA PHE A 123 -7.21 12.53 -13.11
C PHE A 123 -8.09 13.64 -13.68
N VAL A 124 -8.97 14.26 -12.88
CA VAL A 124 -9.76 15.40 -13.32
C VAL A 124 -8.86 16.55 -13.77
N PHE A 125 -7.83 16.91 -13.00
CA PHE A 125 -6.85 17.91 -13.40
C PHE A 125 -6.17 17.53 -14.71
N SER A 126 -5.71 16.28 -14.84
CA SER A 126 -5.00 15.77 -16.03
C SER A 126 -5.86 15.79 -17.28
N ALA A 127 -7.16 15.50 -17.16
CA ALA A 127 -8.10 15.49 -18.27
C ALA A 127 -8.38 16.89 -18.85
N VAL A 128 -8.28 17.94 -18.03
CA VAL A 128 -8.62 19.32 -18.43
C VAL A 128 -7.41 20.23 -18.63
N MET A 129 -6.21 19.81 -18.17
CA MET A 129 -5.01 20.62 -18.30
C MET A 129 -4.62 20.86 -19.75
N LYS A 130 -4.10 22.06 -20.03
CA LYS A 130 -3.56 22.44 -21.35
C LYS A 130 -2.14 22.94 -21.18
N HIS A 131 -1.37 22.87 -22.25
CA HIS A 131 -0.04 23.46 -22.29
C HIS A 131 -0.07 24.95 -21.91
N GLN A 132 0.89 25.37 -21.09
CA GLN A 132 1.06 26.75 -20.67
C GLN A 132 2.51 27.17 -20.94
N ASP A 133 2.70 28.28 -21.66
CA ASP A 133 4.04 28.83 -21.94
C ASP A 133 4.69 29.43 -20.70
N ALA A 134 3.89 30.00 -19.79
CA ALA A 134 4.37 30.61 -18.54
C ALA A 134 3.61 30.07 -17.31
N PRO A 135 3.77 28.79 -16.97
CA PRO A 135 3.03 28.18 -15.87
C PRO A 135 3.53 28.70 -14.52
N GLY A 136 2.61 29.09 -13.64
CA GLY A 136 2.89 29.46 -12.25
C GLY A 136 3.31 28.25 -11.40
N THR A 137 3.83 28.52 -10.19
CA THR A 137 4.37 27.48 -9.28
C THR A 137 3.33 26.41 -8.92
N THR A 138 2.09 26.80 -8.64
CA THR A 138 1.00 25.88 -8.29
C THR A 138 0.72 24.90 -9.43
N PHE A 139 0.58 25.41 -10.66
CA PHE A 139 0.37 24.56 -11.84
C PHE A 139 1.52 23.57 -12.05
N LYS A 140 2.78 24.04 -11.90
CA LYS A 140 3.97 23.16 -12.00
C LYS A 140 3.97 22.04 -10.96
N ARG A 141 3.53 22.33 -9.72
CA ARG A 141 3.42 21.31 -8.66
C ARG A 141 2.36 20.27 -8.99
N HIS A 142 1.15 20.71 -9.40
CA HIS A 142 0.08 19.77 -9.82
C HIS A 142 0.49 18.92 -11.02
N LEU A 143 1.15 19.54 -12.01
CA LEU A 143 1.67 18.81 -13.17
C LEU A 143 2.69 17.72 -12.78
N ARG A 144 3.54 17.99 -11.78
CA ARG A 144 4.50 17.00 -11.28
C ARG A 144 3.80 15.82 -10.61
N ILE A 145 2.78 16.10 -9.77
CA ILE A 145 1.95 15.07 -9.14
C ILE A 145 1.22 14.26 -10.21
N ALA A 146 0.59 14.94 -11.18
CA ALA A 146 -0.12 14.28 -12.28
C ALA A 146 0.77 13.33 -13.07
N LYS A 147 2.00 13.75 -13.39
CA LYS A 147 2.98 12.87 -14.07
C LYS A 147 3.36 11.65 -13.23
N GLY A 148 3.48 11.79 -11.90
CA GLY A 148 3.74 10.66 -11.00
C GLY A 148 2.57 9.66 -11.08
N VAL A 149 1.36 10.11 -10.80
CA VAL A 149 0.16 9.26 -10.78
C VAL A 149 -0.11 8.60 -12.14
N LEU A 150 0.06 9.31 -13.26
CA LEU A 150 -0.16 8.77 -14.60
C LEU A 150 0.92 7.76 -15.06
N ASN A 151 2.03 7.65 -14.33
CA ASN A 151 3.07 6.67 -14.58
C ASN A 151 2.99 5.45 -13.64
N GLU A 152 2.01 5.42 -12.74
CA GLU A 152 1.78 4.24 -11.90
C GLU A 152 1.27 3.06 -12.75
N ASP A 153 1.47 1.85 -12.22
CA ASP A 153 1.00 0.63 -12.86
C ASP A 153 -0.53 0.58 -12.94
N ASP A 154 -1.08 0.25 -14.12
CA ASP A 154 -2.53 0.19 -14.34
C ASP A 154 -3.26 -0.74 -13.38
N TYR A 155 -2.63 -1.85 -12.97
CA TYR A 155 -3.20 -2.77 -12.00
C TYR A 155 -3.32 -2.11 -10.61
N LEU A 156 -2.29 -1.41 -10.17
CA LEU A 156 -2.33 -0.65 -8.91
C LEU A 156 -3.44 0.42 -8.96
N LEU A 157 -3.55 1.15 -10.06
CA LEU A 157 -4.61 2.16 -10.22
C LEU A 157 -6.00 1.53 -10.15
N GLN A 158 -6.21 0.37 -10.78
CA GLN A 158 -7.48 -0.36 -10.71
C GLN A 158 -7.80 -0.80 -9.28
N GLU A 159 -6.87 -1.42 -8.57
CA GLU A 159 -7.07 -1.87 -7.18
C GLU A 159 -7.41 -0.72 -6.22
N ILE A 160 -6.79 0.45 -6.40
CA ILE A 160 -7.10 1.64 -5.61
C ILE A 160 -8.49 2.19 -5.95
N LEU A 161 -8.79 2.35 -7.24
CA LEU A 161 -10.03 2.99 -7.69
C LEU A 161 -11.26 2.10 -7.50
N PHE A 162 -11.11 0.78 -7.59
CA PHE A 162 -12.19 -0.19 -7.39
C PHE A 162 -12.23 -0.79 -5.98
N ASN A 163 -11.46 -0.26 -5.04
CA ASN A 163 -11.62 -0.58 -3.62
C ASN A 163 -13.09 -0.38 -3.21
N PRO A 164 -13.72 -1.30 -2.47
CA PRO A 164 -15.15 -1.25 -2.12
C PRO A 164 -15.60 0.07 -1.47
N TYR A 165 -14.69 0.76 -0.79
CA TYR A 165 -14.98 2.03 -0.09
C TYR A 165 -14.74 3.27 -0.95
N THR A 166 -14.11 3.14 -2.13
CA THR A 166 -13.74 4.28 -2.99
C THR A 166 -14.95 5.02 -3.53
N SER A 167 -16.01 4.33 -3.95
CA SER A 167 -17.19 4.96 -4.54
C SER A 167 -17.84 5.97 -3.61
N GLY A 168 -17.90 5.66 -2.31
CA GLY A 168 -18.43 6.57 -1.29
C GLY A 168 -17.55 7.82 -1.08
N GLN A 169 -16.24 7.72 -1.27
CA GLN A 169 -15.32 8.85 -1.16
C GLN A 169 -15.38 9.73 -2.42
N VAL A 170 -15.38 9.12 -3.60
CA VAL A 170 -15.44 9.85 -4.88
C VAL A 170 -16.76 10.60 -5.06
N ALA A 171 -17.87 10.07 -4.55
CA ALA A 171 -19.18 10.75 -4.59
C ALA A 171 -19.21 12.08 -3.80
N GLN A 172 -18.19 12.37 -3.00
CA GLN A 172 -18.08 13.62 -2.23
C GLN A 172 -17.28 14.71 -2.98
N ILE A 173 -16.65 14.38 -4.10
CA ILE A 173 -15.91 15.31 -4.97
C ILE A 173 -16.84 15.91 -6.02
#